data_6c805a8c32fe4c5323a1755447eef4c9
#
_entry.id   6c805a8c32fe4c5323a1755447eef4c9
#
_cell.length_a   1.000
_cell.length_b   1.000
_cell.length_c   1.000
_cell.angle_alpha   90.00
_cell.angle_beta   90.00
_cell.angle_gamma   90.00
#
_symmetry.space_group_name_H-M   'P 1'
#
loop_
_entity.id
_entity.type
_entity.pdbx_description
1 polymer ?
#
loop_
_entity_poly.entity_id
_entity_poly.type
_entity_poly.pdbx_seq_one_letter_code
_entity_poly.pdbx_strand_id
1 'polypeptide(L)'
;MVATAANDHPPQNETWLMNVMAAILAGRTAEQLLFGKTLAGAGGADESDLARATDMALTAETRLGFSRHQPLLYRPPGVAMSELALDRDLTERVNARLIAAETIARKLIEEHRDLHHEIATRLSATGIIAGDELRAMIDSAKGGAA
;
A
#
# COMPACT_ATOMS: atom_id res chain seq x y z
N MET A 1 -16.25 -24.78 -26.43
CA MET A 1 -15.82 -24.72 -25.03
C MET A 1 -14.41 -24.14 -25.02
N VAL A 2 -14.25 -22.86 -24.74
CA VAL A 2 -12.93 -22.21 -24.71
C VAL A 2 -12.42 -22.35 -23.28
N ALA A 3 -11.39 -23.16 -23.09
CA ALA A 3 -10.67 -23.24 -21.82
C ALA A 3 -9.92 -21.92 -21.63
N THR A 4 -10.44 -21.03 -20.79
CA THR A 4 -9.72 -19.87 -20.34
C THR A 4 -8.57 -20.36 -19.48
N ALA A 5 -7.31 -20.14 -19.92
CA ALA A 5 -6.15 -20.36 -19.08
C ALA A 5 -6.37 -19.61 -17.76
N ALA A 6 -6.27 -20.32 -16.65
CA ALA A 6 -6.33 -19.69 -15.33
C ALA A 6 -5.20 -18.68 -15.27
N ASN A 7 -5.53 -17.39 -15.22
CA ASN A 7 -4.57 -16.35 -14.91
C ASN A 7 -4.07 -16.63 -13.50
N ASP A 8 -2.80 -16.97 -13.35
CA ASP A 8 -2.11 -17.20 -12.06
C ASP A 8 -1.98 -15.93 -11.20
N HIS A 9 -2.71 -14.89 -11.55
CA HIS A 9 -2.74 -13.66 -10.74
C HIS A 9 -3.83 -13.75 -9.67
N PRO A 10 -3.51 -13.43 -8.43
CA PRO A 10 -4.51 -13.38 -7.37
C PRO A 10 -5.65 -12.44 -7.78
N PRO A 11 -6.91 -12.78 -7.42
CA PRO A 11 -8.04 -11.93 -7.75
C PRO A 11 -7.84 -10.52 -7.18
N GLN A 12 -7.96 -9.52 -8.05
CA GLN A 12 -7.84 -8.10 -7.69
C GLN A 12 -9.11 -7.63 -6.96
N ASN A 13 -9.30 -8.14 -5.75
CA ASN A 13 -10.39 -7.77 -4.86
C ASN A 13 -9.99 -6.59 -3.94
N GLU A 14 -10.90 -6.16 -3.08
CA GLU A 14 -10.64 -5.07 -2.13
C GLU A 14 -9.46 -5.35 -1.20
N THR A 15 -9.30 -6.59 -0.72
CA THR A 15 -8.17 -6.99 0.13
C THR A 15 -6.84 -6.87 -0.60
N TRP A 16 -6.78 -7.32 -1.85
CA TRP A 16 -5.59 -7.15 -2.69
C TRP A 16 -5.23 -5.67 -2.85
N LEU A 17 -6.22 -4.81 -3.15
CA LEU A 17 -6.03 -3.37 -3.30
C LEU A 17 -5.48 -2.75 -2.01
N MET A 18 -6.05 -3.07 -0.86
CA MET A 18 -5.60 -2.57 0.44
C MET A 18 -4.16 -2.99 0.75
N ASN A 19 -3.78 -4.22 0.42
CA ASN A 19 -2.41 -4.70 0.59
C ASN A 19 -1.41 -3.99 -0.34
N VAL A 20 -1.80 -3.70 -1.58
CA VAL A 20 -0.96 -2.92 -2.51
C VAL A 20 -0.78 -1.49 -1.99
N MET A 21 -1.83 -0.85 -1.52
CA MET A 21 -1.74 0.48 -0.90
C MET A 21 -0.86 0.47 0.35
N ALA A 22 -0.97 -0.55 1.20
CA ALA A 22 -0.11 -0.73 2.36
C ALA A 22 1.36 -0.86 1.96
N ALA A 23 1.68 -1.63 0.91
CA ALA A 23 3.04 -1.76 0.38
C ALA A 23 3.58 -0.42 -0.16
N ILE A 24 2.76 0.36 -0.86
CA ILE A 24 3.12 1.71 -1.34
C ILE A 24 3.42 2.66 -0.17
N LEU A 25 2.63 2.59 0.90
CA LEU A 25 2.78 3.46 2.08
C LEU A 25 3.85 2.96 3.07
N ALA A 26 4.40 1.76 2.89
CA ALA A 26 5.29 1.11 3.86
C ALA A 26 6.58 1.91 4.11
N GLY A 27 7.17 2.53 3.07
CA GLY A 27 8.38 3.36 3.22
C GLY A 27 8.15 4.52 4.18
N ARG A 28 7.09 5.30 3.96
CA ARG A 28 6.67 6.40 4.83
C ARG A 28 6.39 5.92 6.26
N THR A 29 5.71 4.79 6.39
CA THR A 29 5.36 4.20 7.69
C THR A 29 6.61 3.77 8.45
N ALA A 30 7.59 3.16 7.77
CA ALA A 30 8.87 2.77 8.36
C ALA A 30 9.67 4.00 8.84
N GLU A 31 9.74 5.06 8.06
CA GLU A 31 10.36 6.32 8.47
C GLU A 31 9.73 6.89 9.75
N GLN A 32 8.41 6.90 9.81
CA GLN A 32 7.67 7.38 10.98
C GLN A 32 7.94 6.54 12.23
N LEU A 33 8.04 5.21 12.08
CA LEU A 33 8.35 4.29 13.17
C LEU A 33 9.79 4.42 13.65
N LEU A 34 10.73 4.65 12.74
CA LEU A 34 12.17 4.72 13.06
C LEU A 34 12.58 6.09 13.57
N PHE A 35 12.06 7.17 12.99
CA PHE A 35 12.50 8.54 13.25
C PHE A 35 11.48 9.38 14.03
N GLY A 36 10.29 8.85 14.29
CA GLY A 36 9.19 9.59 14.94
C GLY A 36 8.61 10.74 14.11
N LYS A 37 9.00 10.85 12.84
CA LYS A 37 8.55 11.88 11.90
C LYS A 37 8.56 11.38 10.47
N THR A 38 7.69 11.94 9.65
CA THR A 38 7.65 11.69 8.21
C THR A 38 8.56 12.66 7.47
N LEU A 39 9.32 12.12 6.53
CA LEU A 39 10.12 12.91 5.60
C LEU A 39 9.28 13.28 4.36
N ALA A 40 9.64 14.35 3.67
CA ALA A 40 8.89 14.82 2.50
C ALA A 40 9.02 13.89 1.27
N GLY A 41 9.92 12.90 1.30
CA GLY A 41 10.20 12.01 0.17
C GLY A 41 9.03 11.14 -0.29
N ALA A 42 8.03 10.88 0.59
CA ALA A 42 6.84 10.09 0.23
C ALA A 42 5.73 10.91 -0.45
N GLY A 43 5.88 12.22 -0.54
CA GLY A 43 4.88 13.14 -1.10
C GLY A 43 5.51 14.25 -1.92
N GLY A 44 4.70 15.23 -2.34
CA GLY A 44 5.16 16.46 -3.00
C GLY A 44 5.27 16.41 -4.53
N ALA A 45 5.14 15.25 -5.15
CA ALA A 45 5.10 15.07 -6.60
C ALA A 45 3.89 14.24 -7.00
N ASP A 46 3.41 14.41 -8.24
CA ASP A 46 2.25 13.70 -8.77
C ASP A 46 2.49 12.18 -8.93
N GLU A 47 3.75 11.76 -9.00
CA GLU A 47 4.15 10.34 -9.06
C GLU A 47 4.60 9.80 -7.69
N SER A 48 4.46 10.58 -6.62
CA SER A 48 4.83 10.15 -5.28
C SER A 48 3.98 8.97 -4.79
N ASP A 49 4.51 8.21 -3.84
CA ASP A 49 3.79 7.10 -3.23
C ASP A 49 2.46 7.54 -2.61
N LEU A 50 2.44 8.72 -2.00
CA LEU A 50 1.22 9.29 -1.43
C LEU A 50 0.18 9.64 -2.51
N ALA A 51 0.60 10.19 -3.65
CA ALA A 51 -0.29 10.47 -4.78
C ALA A 51 -0.84 9.18 -5.39
N ARG A 52 0.00 8.16 -5.60
CA ARG A 52 -0.40 6.85 -6.12
C ARG A 52 -1.40 6.14 -5.18
N ALA A 53 -1.13 6.13 -3.88
CA ALA A 53 -2.06 5.55 -2.91
C ALA A 53 -3.39 6.30 -2.88
N THR A 54 -3.38 7.63 -2.99
CA THR A 54 -4.59 8.46 -3.04
C THR A 54 -5.42 8.15 -4.27
N ASP A 55 -4.81 8.03 -5.45
CA ASP A 55 -5.53 7.68 -6.69
C ASP A 55 -6.15 6.28 -6.60
N MET A 56 -5.45 5.31 -6.01
CA MET A 56 -6.00 3.97 -5.78
C MET A 56 -7.19 4.00 -4.82
N ALA A 57 -7.12 4.75 -3.73
CA ALA A 57 -8.21 4.89 -2.76
C ALA A 57 -9.42 5.59 -3.39
N LEU A 58 -9.21 6.64 -4.18
CA LEU A 58 -10.25 7.32 -4.93
C LEU A 58 -10.91 6.39 -5.96
N THR A 59 -10.11 5.63 -6.70
CA THR A 59 -10.60 4.66 -7.68
C THR A 59 -11.45 3.57 -7.01
N ALA A 60 -11.06 3.09 -5.83
CA ALA A 60 -11.84 2.15 -5.05
C ALA A 60 -13.23 2.69 -4.67
N GLU A 61 -13.30 3.96 -4.28
CA GLU A 61 -14.54 4.61 -3.86
C GLU A 61 -15.46 5.01 -5.02
N THR A 62 -14.92 5.20 -6.23
CA THR A 62 -15.67 5.79 -7.35
C THR A 62 -15.89 4.87 -8.53
N ARG A 63 -15.08 3.81 -8.72
CA ARG A 63 -15.06 3.03 -9.98
C ARG A 63 -15.07 1.53 -9.81
N LEU A 64 -14.46 0.99 -8.74
CA LEU A 64 -14.26 -0.46 -8.58
C LEU A 64 -15.41 -1.16 -7.85
N GLY A 65 -16.43 -0.43 -7.41
CA GLY A 65 -17.53 -1.01 -6.65
C GLY A 65 -17.17 -1.41 -5.22
N PHE A 66 -16.04 -0.95 -4.68
CA PHE A 66 -15.61 -1.23 -3.31
C PHE A 66 -16.14 -0.22 -2.30
N SER A 67 -16.82 0.83 -2.75
CA SER A 67 -17.49 1.77 -1.88
C SER A 67 -18.67 1.12 -1.15
N ARG A 68 -18.68 1.21 0.18
CA ARG A 68 -19.84 0.77 0.98
C ARG A 68 -21.03 1.72 0.87
N HIS A 69 -20.80 2.95 0.42
CA HIS A 69 -21.80 3.99 0.33
C HIS A 69 -22.56 3.93 -1.00
N GLN A 70 -21.85 3.75 -2.12
CA GLN A 70 -22.42 3.71 -3.47
C GLN A 70 -21.75 2.61 -4.31
N PRO A 71 -21.94 1.32 -3.96
CA PRO A 71 -21.17 0.23 -4.56
C PRO A 71 -21.49 -0.04 -6.03
N LEU A 72 -22.62 0.42 -6.52
CA LEU A 72 -23.04 0.20 -7.91
C LEU A 72 -22.87 1.45 -8.78
N LEU A 73 -22.36 2.54 -8.20
CA LEU A 73 -22.19 3.79 -8.95
C LEU A 73 -20.77 3.84 -9.54
N TYR A 74 -20.70 4.03 -10.83
CA TYR A 74 -19.47 4.33 -11.55
C TYR A 74 -19.35 5.83 -11.79
N ARG A 75 -18.27 6.44 -11.32
CA ARG A 75 -17.90 7.81 -11.66
C ARG A 75 -16.73 7.78 -12.63
N PRO A 76 -16.85 8.35 -13.84
CA PRO A 76 -15.73 8.39 -14.78
C PRO A 76 -14.55 9.16 -14.20
N PRO A 77 -13.31 8.88 -14.67
CA PRO A 77 -12.15 9.62 -14.24
C PRO A 77 -12.35 11.11 -14.53
N GLY A 78 -12.39 11.90 -13.49
CA GLY A 78 -12.34 13.36 -13.55
C GLY A 78 -10.94 13.86 -13.21
N VAL A 79 -10.79 15.16 -13.02
CA VAL A 79 -9.59 15.70 -12.40
C VAL A 79 -9.69 15.37 -10.91
N ALA A 80 -8.89 14.41 -10.42
CA ALA A 80 -8.94 13.88 -9.05
C ALA A 80 -8.93 14.99 -7.97
N MET A 81 -8.19 16.06 -8.22
CA MET A 81 -8.15 17.25 -7.37
C MET A 81 -9.52 17.92 -7.25
N SER A 82 -10.31 18.02 -8.33
CA SER A 82 -11.63 18.65 -8.27
C SER A 82 -12.67 17.74 -7.60
N GLU A 83 -12.58 16.43 -7.78
CA GLU A 83 -13.49 15.48 -7.10
C GLU A 83 -13.31 15.54 -5.58
N LEU A 84 -12.07 15.50 -5.10
CA LEU A 84 -11.78 15.57 -3.67
C LEU A 84 -12.06 16.96 -3.07
N ALA A 85 -11.83 18.04 -3.81
CA ALA A 85 -12.08 19.39 -3.34
C ALA A 85 -13.58 19.73 -3.21
N LEU A 86 -14.44 19.11 -4.03
CA LEU A 86 -15.86 19.43 -4.09
C LEU A 86 -16.75 18.45 -3.32
N ASP A 87 -16.25 17.25 -2.99
CA ASP A 87 -17.00 16.20 -2.27
C ASP A 87 -16.28 15.85 -0.95
N ARG A 88 -16.69 16.50 0.13
CA ARG A 88 -16.10 16.30 1.45
C ARG A 88 -16.28 14.86 1.95
N ASP A 89 -17.44 14.28 1.76
CA ASP A 89 -17.72 12.92 2.22
C ASP A 89 -16.86 11.89 1.47
N LEU A 90 -16.64 12.10 0.17
CA LEU A 90 -15.71 11.29 -0.61
C LEU A 90 -14.28 11.44 -0.09
N THR A 91 -13.85 12.66 0.20
CA THR A 91 -12.51 12.94 0.75
C THR A 91 -12.30 12.23 2.08
N GLU A 92 -13.28 12.25 2.98
CA GLU A 92 -13.21 11.55 4.27
C GLU A 92 -13.12 10.03 4.08
N ARG A 93 -13.87 9.43 3.14
CA ARG A 93 -13.79 8.00 2.83
C ARG A 93 -12.44 7.60 2.21
N VAL A 94 -11.94 8.39 1.28
CA VAL A 94 -10.60 8.19 0.69
C VAL A 94 -9.53 8.24 1.77
N ASN A 95 -9.56 9.25 2.64
CA ASN A 95 -8.61 9.36 3.74
C ASN A 95 -8.72 8.18 4.73
N ALA A 96 -9.92 7.74 5.06
CA ALA A 96 -10.13 6.58 5.93
C ALA A 96 -9.51 5.29 5.34
N ARG A 97 -9.60 5.12 4.02
CA ARG A 97 -8.98 3.99 3.30
C ARG A 97 -7.45 4.07 3.33
N LEU A 98 -6.88 5.26 3.18
CA LEU A 98 -5.44 5.48 3.31
C LEU A 98 -4.94 5.17 4.72
N ILE A 99 -5.64 5.62 5.75
CA ILE A 99 -5.32 5.32 7.15
C ILE A 99 -5.39 3.82 7.43
N ALA A 100 -6.40 3.13 6.91
CA ALA A 100 -6.51 1.68 7.05
C ALA A 100 -5.35 0.94 6.38
N ALA A 101 -4.92 1.36 5.19
CA ALA A 101 -3.76 0.79 4.50
C ALA A 101 -2.45 1.06 5.25
N GLU A 102 -2.25 2.27 5.76
CA GLU A 102 -1.09 2.60 6.61
C GLU A 102 -1.07 1.74 7.90
N THR A 103 -2.23 1.48 8.48
CA THR A 103 -2.37 0.61 9.67
C THR A 103 -1.92 -0.83 9.36
N ILE A 104 -2.24 -1.36 8.18
CA ILE A 104 -1.76 -2.67 7.73
C ILE A 104 -0.24 -2.66 7.62
N ALA A 105 0.34 -1.65 6.97
CA ALA A 105 1.79 -1.51 6.82
C ALA A 105 2.49 -1.42 8.18
N ARG A 106 1.97 -0.59 9.08
CA ARG A 106 2.50 -0.39 10.44
C ARG A 106 2.53 -1.70 11.22
N LYS A 107 1.42 -2.42 11.23
CA LYS A 107 1.31 -3.71 11.92
C LYS A 107 2.35 -4.71 11.40
N LEU A 108 2.50 -4.85 10.08
CA LEU A 108 3.48 -5.74 9.48
C LEU A 108 4.93 -5.36 9.84
N ILE A 109 5.27 -4.07 9.80
CA ILE A 109 6.61 -3.60 10.15
C ILE A 109 6.90 -3.83 11.64
N GLU A 110 5.92 -3.60 12.51
CA GLU A 110 6.06 -3.83 13.95
C GLU A 110 6.17 -5.32 14.30
N GLU A 111 5.38 -6.18 13.69
CA GLU A 111 5.43 -7.65 13.85
C GLU A 111 6.76 -8.25 13.37
N HIS A 112 7.37 -7.64 12.34
CA HIS A 112 8.63 -8.10 11.74
C HIS A 112 9.79 -7.12 11.96
N ARG A 113 9.80 -6.43 13.09
CA ARG A 113 10.78 -5.35 13.37
C ARG A 113 12.23 -5.83 13.25
N ASP A 114 12.54 -7.01 13.79
CA ASP A 114 13.91 -7.56 13.77
C ASP A 114 14.35 -7.87 12.33
N LEU A 115 13.50 -8.50 11.53
CA LEU A 115 13.75 -8.74 10.13
C LEU A 115 13.93 -7.42 9.34
N HIS A 116 13.08 -6.44 9.61
CA HIS A 116 13.18 -5.13 8.98
C HIS A 116 14.54 -4.46 9.31
N HIS A 117 14.97 -4.53 10.57
CA HIS A 117 16.25 -4.00 11.01
C HIS A 117 17.43 -4.74 10.35
N GLU A 118 17.37 -6.06 10.26
CA GLU A 118 18.38 -6.90 9.61
C GLU A 118 18.53 -6.53 8.13
N ILE A 119 17.41 -6.43 7.40
CA ILE A 119 17.38 -6.03 5.99
C ILE A 119 17.97 -4.62 5.83
N ALA A 120 17.58 -3.66 6.64
CA ALA A 120 18.07 -2.30 6.60
C ALA A 120 19.58 -2.22 6.87
N THR A 121 20.09 -2.96 7.84
CA THR A 121 21.51 -3.05 8.17
C THR A 121 22.30 -3.65 7.00
N ARG A 122 21.80 -4.75 6.44
CA ARG A 122 22.43 -5.40 5.28
C ARG A 122 22.48 -4.49 4.07
N LEU A 123 21.37 -3.82 3.76
CA LEU A 123 21.27 -2.88 2.64
C LEU A 123 22.21 -1.69 2.82
N SER A 124 22.32 -1.16 4.03
CA SER A 124 23.23 -0.06 4.35
C SER A 124 24.70 -0.47 4.19
N ALA A 125 25.06 -1.71 4.48
CA ALA A 125 26.43 -2.21 4.35
C ALA A 125 26.83 -2.54 2.92
N THR A 126 25.91 -3.07 2.10
CA THR A 126 26.20 -3.60 0.77
C THR A 126 25.67 -2.74 -0.38
N GLY A 127 24.75 -1.82 -0.10
CA GLY A 127 24.05 -0.98 -1.09
C GLY A 127 23.01 -1.72 -1.94
N ILE A 128 23.02 -3.06 -1.92
CA ILE A 128 22.10 -3.91 -2.67
C ILE A 128 21.93 -5.26 -1.98
N ILE A 129 20.72 -5.82 -2.08
CA ILE A 129 20.40 -7.19 -1.66
C ILE A 129 19.81 -7.91 -2.87
N ALA A 130 20.35 -9.08 -3.22
CA ALA A 130 19.80 -9.91 -4.29
C ALA A 130 18.42 -10.48 -3.88
N GLY A 131 17.53 -10.64 -4.87
CA GLY A 131 16.17 -11.13 -4.60
C GLY A 131 16.11 -12.50 -3.90
N ASP A 132 17.05 -13.40 -4.21
CA ASP A 132 17.12 -14.72 -3.57
C ASP A 132 17.63 -14.63 -2.12
N GLU A 133 18.58 -13.72 -1.85
CA GLU A 133 19.05 -13.43 -0.49
C GLU A 133 17.90 -12.84 0.36
N LEU A 134 17.16 -11.88 -0.17
CA LEU A 134 16.01 -11.30 0.50
C LEU A 134 14.93 -12.34 0.83
N ARG A 135 14.63 -13.24 -0.12
CA ARG A 135 13.68 -14.35 0.12
C ARG A 135 14.16 -15.27 1.23
N ALA A 136 15.44 -15.65 1.24
CA ALA A 136 16.02 -16.49 2.29
C ALA A 136 15.92 -15.84 3.69
N MET A 137 16.15 -14.53 3.80
CA MET A 137 15.97 -13.78 5.05
C MET A 137 14.52 -13.83 5.54
N ILE A 138 13.56 -13.60 4.62
CA ILE A 138 12.12 -13.64 4.94
C ILE A 138 11.68 -15.05 5.37
N ASP A 139 12.12 -16.10 4.68
CA ASP A 139 11.74 -17.48 4.98
C ASP A 139 12.34 -17.95 6.31
N SER A 140 13.58 -17.55 6.63
CA SER A 140 14.20 -17.82 7.93
C SER A 140 13.43 -17.19 9.09
N ALA A 141 12.95 -15.95 8.92
CA ALA A 141 12.15 -15.26 9.92
C ALA A 141 10.78 -15.94 10.15
N LYS A 142 10.16 -16.50 9.10
CA LYS A 142 8.92 -17.27 9.23
C LYS A 142 9.10 -18.61 9.93
N GLY A 143 10.25 -19.29 9.71
CA GLY A 143 10.56 -20.59 10.31
C GLY A 143 10.95 -20.50 11.79
N GLY A 144 11.40 -19.36 12.28
CA GLY A 144 11.77 -19.13 13.67
C GLY A 144 10.61 -18.79 14.62
N ALA A 145 9.39 -18.63 14.10
CA ALA A 145 8.18 -18.29 14.85
C ALA A 145 7.32 -19.53 15.21
N ALA A 146 7.88 -20.75 15.13
CA ALA A 146 7.21 -22.01 15.48
C ALA A 146 7.64 -22.50 16.87
#